data_936be7300971f7a7161ba624f56afd24
#
_entry.id   936be7300971f7a7161ba624f56afd24
#
_cell.length_a   1.000
_cell.length_b   1.000
_cell.length_c   1.000
_cell.angle_alpha   90.00
_cell.angle_beta   90.00
_cell.angle_gamma   90.00
#
_symmetry.space_group_name_H-M   'P 1'
#
loop_
_entity.id
_entity.type
_entity.pdbx_description
1 polymer ?
#
loop_
_entity_poly.entity_id
_entity_poly.type
_entity_poly.pdbx_seq_one_letter_code
_entity_poly.pdbx_strand_id
1 'polypeptide(L)'
;MPNLHTLTQYLLPKQALTRLAGAGARLEGGALTQWAIRRFIQQYQVNMQEAAESDPSAYTSFNAFFTRALRPGARPLADSDLVCPVDGAVSQLGNIDAGRIFQAKGHDYTATALLAGDGKLAEHFADGQFATIYLSPRDYHRIHMPCAGRLRQMVYVPGDLFSVSPATAAAIPGLFARNERVVCVFDAPWGPWVLVLVGAAIVGSMATVWHGTVNPPRPGHIQRWDYPAHEGADGAQAAAAPTDANRKATENAVFLDRGAEMGRFMLGSTVVMLFPAGAPRLTTAW
;
A
#
# COMPACT_ATOMS: atom_id res chain seq x y z
N MET A 1 -15.51 -3.10 27.78
CA MET A 1 -15.17 -1.68 27.98
C MET A 1 -14.03 -1.33 27.04
N PRO A 2 -14.04 -0.19 26.34
CA PRO A 2 -12.89 0.20 25.52
C PRO A 2 -11.68 0.36 26.42
N ASN A 3 -10.57 -0.28 26.05
CA ASN A 3 -9.29 -0.18 26.74
C ASN A 3 -8.78 1.28 26.63
N LEU A 4 -8.01 1.77 27.59
CA LEU A 4 -7.39 3.10 27.57
C LEU A 4 -6.67 3.39 26.25
N HIS A 5 -6.00 2.38 25.69
CA HIS A 5 -5.36 2.45 24.36
C HIS A 5 -6.35 2.76 23.23
N THR A 6 -7.54 2.17 23.24
CA THR A 6 -8.58 2.44 22.24
C THR A 6 -9.13 3.87 22.40
N LEU A 7 -9.32 4.32 23.64
CA LEU A 7 -9.80 5.68 23.92
C LEU A 7 -8.81 6.75 23.41
N THR A 8 -7.52 6.54 23.61
CA THR A 8 -6.48 7.46 23.12
C THR A 8 -6.49 7.56 21.59
N GLN A 9 -6.82 6.48 20.86
CA GLN A 9 -6.94 6.51 19.39
C GLN A 9 -8.07 7.43 18.90
N TYR A 10 -9.09 7.68 19.68
CA TYR A 10 -10.18 8.60 19.31
C TYR A 10 -9.91 10.04 19.75
N LEU A 11 -9.19 10.26 20.83
CA LEU A 11 -8.99 11.59 21.44
C LEU A 11 -7.79 12.34 20.83
N LEU A 12 -6.80 11.65 20.28
CA LEU A 12 -5.59 12.29 19.74
C LEU A 12 -5.91 13.07 18.46
N PRO A 13 -5.36 14.30 18.28
CA PRO A 13 -5.48 15.07 17.07
C PRO A 13 -4.56 14.50 15.97
N LYS A 14 -4.90 13.29 15.48
CA LYS A 14 -4.08 12.46 14.59
C LYS A 14 -3.63 13.18 13.33
N GLN A 15 -4.51 14.00 12.73
CA GLN A 15 -4.16 14.75 11.52
C GLN A 15 -3.10 15.82 11.77
N ALA A 16 -3.19 16.55 12.89
CA ALA A 16 -2.19 17.56 13.25
C ALA A 16 -0.84 16.89 13.55
N LEU A 17 -0.85 15.81 14.35
CA LEU A 17 0.36 15.04 14.66
C LEU A 17 1.00 14.48 13.40
N THR A 18 0.21 13.94 12.47
CA THR A 18 0.70 13.40 11.20
C THR A 18 1.30 14.49 10.31
N ARG A 19 0.70 15.69 10.25
CA ARG A 19 1.26 16.82 9.50
C ARG A 19 2.61 17.27 10.08
N LEU A 20 2.70 17.40 11.40
CA LEU A 20 3.93 17.79 12.09
C LEU A 20 5.03 16.74 11.91
N ALA A 21 4.71 15.46 12.13
CA ALA A 21 5.65 14.36 11.93
C ALA A 21 6.14 14.28 10.47
N GLY A 22 5.22 14.41 9.51
CA GLY A 22 5.57 14.41 8.09
C GLY A 22 6.41 15.61 7.67
N ALA A 23 6.18 16.80 8.25
CA ALA A 23 7.03 17.97 8.04
C ALA A 23 8.43 17.73 8.62
N GLY A 24 8.53 17.27 9.87
CA GLY A 24 9.80 16.95 10.51
C GLY A 24 10.60 15.87 9.78
N ALA A 25 9.92 14.82 9.29
CA ALA A 25 10.57 13.73 8.57
C ALA A 25 11.14 14.15 7.19
N ARG A 26 10.63 15.24 6.62
CA ARG A 26 11.13 15.82 5.35
C ARG A 26 12.24 16.85 5.54
N LEU A 27 12.50 17.30 6.78
CA LEU A 27 13.59 18.25 7.03
C LEU A 27 14.92 17.62 6.63
N GLU A 28 15.64 18.35 5.80
CA GLU A 28 16.94 17.93 5.30
C GLU A 28 18.08 18.40 6.23
N GLY A 29 18.94 17.44 6.54
CA GLY A 29 20.22 17.69 7.15
C GLY A 29 20.24 17.93 8.66
N GLY A 30 21.45 18.05 9.15
CA GLY A 30 21.77 18.43 10.50
C GLY A 30 21.86 17.30 11.52
N ALA A 31 22.43 17.64 12.67
CA ALA A 31 22.70 16.71 13.77
C ALA A 31 21.41 16.08 14.33
N LEU A 32 20.29 16.81 14.32
CA LEU A 32 19.00 16.32 14.83
C LEU A 32 18.41 15.21 13.96
N THR A 33 18.44 15.37 12.63
CA THR A 33 18.01 14.34 11.69
C THR A 33 18.83 13.07 11.86
N GLN A 34 20.16 13.20 11.92
CA GLN A 34 21.07 12.09 12.11
C GLN A 34 20.88 11.40 13.46
N TRP A 35 20.65 12.17 14.52
CA TRP A 35 20.32 11.63 15.84
C TRP A 35 18.99 10.83 15.79
N ALA A 36 17.96 11.38 15.15
CA ALA A 36 16.66 10.71 15.03
C ALA A 36 16.78 9.39 14.24
N ILE A 37 17.51 9.38 13.11
CA ILE A 37 17.75 8.17 12.31
C ILE A 37 18.46 7.11 13.16
N ARG A 38 19.58 7.46 13.79
CA ARG A 38 20.35 6.51 14.62
C ARG A 38 19.52 5.99 15.80
N ARG A 39 18.78 6.88 16.47
CA ARG A 39 17.89 6.48 17.57
C ARG A 39 16.81 5.51 17.11
N PHE A 40 16.22 5.75 15.93
CA PHE A 40 15.22 4.86 15.33
C PHE A 40 15.82 3.50 14.97
N ILE A 41 16.97 3.45 14.33
CA ILE A 41 17.68 2.20 14.00
C ILE A 41 17.89 1.36 15.25
N GLN A 42 18.39 1.98 16.33
CA GLN A 42 18.64 1.30 17.60
C GLN A 42 17.35 0.80 18.26
N GLN A 43 16.32 1.65 18.31
CA GLN A 43 15.06 1.34 18.98
C GLN A 43 14.29 0.21 18.28
N TYR A 44 14.26 0.23 16.95
CA TYR A 44 13.50 -0.75 16.16
C TYR A 44 14.37 -1.86 15.57
N GLN A 45 15.67 -1.87 15.86
CA GLN A 45 16.61 -2.89 15.37
C GLN A 45 16.59 -3.01 13.83
N VAL A 46 16.62 -1.86 13.13
CA VAL A 46 16.59 -1.82 11.68
C VAL A 46 17.86 -2.45 11.10
N ASN A 47 17.70 -3.43 10.21
CA ASN A 47 18.83 -4.05 9.52
C ASN A 47 19.32 -3.15 8.38
N MET A 48 20.39 -2.40 8.62
CA MET A 48 20.99 -1.54 7.60
C MET A 48 21.86 -2.30 6.59
N GLN A 49 22.25 -3.54 6.87
CA GLN A 49 23.08 -4.34 5.94
C GLN A 49 22.32 -4.75 4.67
N GLU A 50 20.98 -4.74 4.71
CA GLU A 50 20.13 -5.00 3.56
C GLU A 50 19.87 -3.76 2.71
N ALA A 51 20.13 -2.57 3.23
CA ALA A 51 19.94 -1.33 2.51
C ALA A 51 20.96 -1.17 1.37
N ALA A 52 20.55 -0.54 0.27
CA ALA A 52 21.45 -0.18 -0.82
C ALA A 52 22.52 0.81 -0.34
N GLU A 53 22.14 1.72 0.57
CA GLU A 53 23.04 2.57 1.31
C GLU A 53 23.00 2.17 2.79
N SER A 54 24.09 1.62 3.29
CA SER A 54 24.17 1.09 4.65
C SER A 54 24.60 2.12 5.70
N ASP A 55 25.23 3.22 5.27
CA ASP A 55 25.63 4.29 6.18
C ASP A 55 24.43 5.21 6.51
N PRO A 56 23.97 5.25 7.77
CA PRO A 56 22.89 6.14 8.17
C PRO A 56 23.18 7.63 7.90
N SER A 57 24.46 8.03 7.86
CA SER A 57 24.84 9.42 7.65
C SER A 57 24.64 9.91 6.22
N ALA A 58 24.54 9.01 5.26
CA ALA A 58 24.27 9.32 3.86
C ALA A 58 22.82 9.78 3.58
N TYR A 59 21.90 9.51 4.49
CA TYR A 59 20.50 9.91 4.31
C TYR A 59 20.29 11.38 4.71
N THR A 60 19.83 12.18 3.75
CA THR A 60 19.60 13.62 3.94
C THR A 60 18.40 13.95 4.82
N SER A 61 17.42 13.05 4.90
CA SER A 61 16.20 13.21 5.70
C SER A 61 15.77 11.90 6.33
N PHE A 62 14.90 11.98 7.34
CA PHE A 62 14.31 10.78 7.92
C PHE A 62 13.45 10.01 6.90
N ASN A 63 12.73 10.71 6.02
CA ASN A 63 11.97 10.07 4.95
C ASN A 63 12.87 9.31 3.97
N ALA A 64 14.01 9.88 3.58
CA ALA A 64 14.96 9.21 2.70
C ALA A 64 15.46 7.89 3.33
N PHE A 65 15.78 7.91 4.62
CA PHE A 65 16.13 6.72 5.38
C PHE A 65 14.96 5.72 5.47
N PHE A 66 13.77 6.18 5.81
CA PHE A 66 12.61 5.31 6.01
C PHE A 66 12.17 4.60 4.73
N THR A 67 12.26 5.29 3.59
CA THR A 67 11.97 4.74 2.26
C THR A 67 13.22 4.21 1.53
N ARG A 68 14.27 3.86 2.28
CA ARG A 68 15.52 3.35 1.74
C ARG A 68 15.29 2.22 0.74
N ALA A 69 16.09 2.16 -0.32
CA ALA A 69 16.11 1.01 -1.21
C ALA A 69 16.85 -0.16 -0.55
N LEU A 70 16.52 -1.37 -0.94
CA LEU A 70 17.31 -2.55 -0.62
C LEU A 70 18.40 -2.76 -1.68
N ARG A 71 19.50 -3.40 -1.27
CA ARG A 71 20.53 -3.85 -2.21
C ARG A 71 19.96 -4.89 -3.17
N PRO A 72 20.48 -4.99 -4.41
CA PRO A 72 20.09 -6.04 -5.33
C PRO A 72 20.20 -7.43 -4.71
N GLY A 73 19.19 -8.27 -4.90
CA GLY A 73 19.14 -9.64 -4.37
C GLY A 73 18.81 -9.77 -2.88
N ALA A 74 18.56 -8.68 -2.15
CA ALA A 74 18.16 -8.74 -0.74
C ALA A 74 16.80 -9.44 -0.53
N ARG A 75 15.94 -9.43 -1.54
CA ARG A 75 14.66 -10.15 -1.59
C ARG A 75 14.59 -10.92 -2.91
N PRO A 76 15.03 -12.18 -2.95
CA PRO A 76 14.88 -12.99 -4.14
C PRO A 76 13.40 -13.29 -4.39
N LEU A 77 12.97 -13.22 -5.64
CA LEU A 77 11.61 -13.58 -6.02
C LEU A 77 11.48 -15.09 -6.11
N ALA A 78 10.46 -15.63 -5.46
CA ALA A 78 10.10 -17.04 -5.61
C ALA A 78 9.58 -17.34 -7.03
N ASP A 79 9.78 -18.56 -7.49
CA ASP A 79 9.16 -19.05 -8.73
C ASP A 79 7.72 -19.47 -8.42
N SER A 80 6.83 -18.47 -8.37
CA SER A 80 5.41 -18.65 -8.06
C SER A 80 4.58 -17.58 -8.78
N ASP A 81 3.30 -17.85 -8.96
CA ASP A 81 2.37 -16.92 -9.63
C ASP A 81 2.20 -15.61 -8.85
N LEU A 82 2.18 -15.71 -7.52
CA LEU A 82 2.08 -14.57 -6.61
C LEU A 82 3.28 -14.53 -5.65
N VAL A 83 3.79 -13.34 -5.39
CA VAL A 83 4.84 -13.09 -4.40
C VAL A 83 4.36 -12.10 -3.35
N CYS A 84 4.99 -12.11 -2.17
CA CYS A 84 4.67 -11.16 -1.12
C CYS A 84 5.05 -9.73 -1.55
N PRO A 85 4.12 -8.75 -1.49
CA PRO A 85 4.38 -7.41 -2.00
C PRO A 85 5.22 -6.54 -1.07
N VAL A 86 5.37 -6.90 0.20
CA VAL A 86 6.01 -6.09 1.24
C VAL A 86 6.71 -6.96 2.27
N ASP A 87 7.69 -6.38 2.95
CA ASP A 87 8.15 -6.92 4.23
C ASP A 87 7.10 -6.64 5.30
N GLY A 88 6.77 -7.63 6.12
CA GLY A 88 5.81 -7.42 7.20
C GLY A 88 5.30 -8.73 7.79
N ALA A 89 4.30 -8.61 8.64
CA ALA A 89 3.61 -9.76 9.23
C ALA A 89 2.22 -9.93 8.58
N VAL A 90 1.92 -11.11 8.07
CA VAL A 90 0.57 -11.44 7.62
C VAL A 90 -0.37 -11.40 8.82
N SER A 91 -1.20 -10.36 8.88
CA SER A 91 -2.18 -10.17 9.94
C SER A 91 -3.39 -11.07 9.73
N GLN A 92 -3.88 -11.14 8.50
CA GLN A 92 -5.01 -11.98 8.10
C GLN A 92 -4.82 -12.45 6.65
N LEU A 93 -5.22 -13.68 6.40
CA LEU A 93 -5.25 -14.30 5.09
C LEU A 93 -6.47 -15.22 5.03
N GLY A 94 -7.24 -15.18 3.96
CA GLY A 94 -8.40 -16.06 3.84
C GLY A 94 -9.28 -15.78 2.64
N ASN A 95 -10.41 -16.45 2.62
CA ASN A 95 -11.46 -16.22 1.63
C ASN A 95 -12.29 -15.00 2.04
N ILE A 96 -12.82 -14.32 1.03
CA ILE A 96 -13.87 -13.30 1.19
C ILE A 96 -15.18 -14.05 1.16
N ASP A 97 -16.00 -13.89 2.18
CA ASP A 97 -17.31 -14.56 2.28
C ASP A 97 -18.42 -13.56 1.99
N ALA A 98 -19.12 -13.75 0.88
CA ALA A 98 -20.20 -12.86 0.41
C ALA A 98 -19.78 -11.36 0.47
N GLY A 99 -18.57 -11.05 0.04
CA GLY A 99 -18.01 -9.71 0.05
C GLY A 99 -17.54 -9.20 1.43
N ARG A 100 -17.49 -10.03 2.47
CA ARG A 100 -17.03 -9.70 3.83
C ARG A 100 -15.58 -10.14 4.03
N ILE A 101 -14.79 -9.25 4.56
CA ILE A 101 -13.35 -9.43 4.82
C ILE A 101 -13.15 -9.48 6.33
N PHE A 102 -12.60 -10.58 6.83
CA PHE A 102 -12.28 -10.72 8.24
C PHE A 102 -11.11 -9.80 8.63
N GLN A 103 -11.30 -9.04 9.70
CA GLN A 103 -10.27 -8.12 10.20
C GLN A 103 -9.47 -8.70 11.37
N ALA A 104 -10.12 -8.92 12.50
CA ALA A 104 -9.56 -9.50 13.73
C ALA A 104 -10.64 -9.62 14.81
N LYS A 105 -10.55 -10.60 15.70
CA LYS A 105 -11.42 -10.72 16.91
C LYS A 105 -12.92 -10.55 16.65
N GLY A 106 -13.43 -11.14 15.57
CA GLY A 106 -14.85 -11.07 15.22
C GLY A 106 -15.29 -9.77 14.55
N HIS A 107 -14.35 -8.86 14.23
CA HIS A 107 -14.62 -7.71 13.37
C HIS A 107 -14.40 -8.09 11.91
N ASP A 108 -15.25 -7.58 11.07
CA ASP A 108 -15.14 -7.63 9.62
C ASP A 108 -15.52 -6.28 8.99
N TYR A 109 -15.31 -6.15 7.71
CA TYR A 109 -15.73 -5.03 6.89
C TYR A 109 -16.03 -5.53 5.47
N THR A 110 -16.78 -4.77 4.68
CA THR A 110 -17.10 -5.16 3.33
C THR A 110 -16.04 -4.72 2.32
N ALA A 111 -15.86 -5.52 1.26
CA ALA A 111 -15.05 -5.12 0.12
C ALA A 111 -15.52 -3.77 -0.46
N THR A 112 -16.85 -3.56 -0.56
CA THR A 112 -17.44 -2.29 -1.00
C THR A 112 -16.95 -1.10 -0.15
N ALA A 113 -16.94 -1.24 1.19
CA ALA A 113 -16.46 -0.17 2.07
C ALA A 113 -14.96 0.09 1.87
N LEU A 114 -14.16 -0.96 1.71
CA LEU A 114 -12.73 -0.83 1.43
C LEU A 114 -12.46 -0.11 0.11
N LEU A 115 -13.24 -0.42 -0.92
CA LEU A 115 -13.14 0.07 -2.30
C LEU A 115 -13.89 1.40 -2.54
N ALA A 116 -14.04 2.22 -1.50
CA ALA A 116 -14.64 3.56 -1.59
C ALA A 116 -16.10 3.57 -2.06
N GLY A 117 -16.87 2.55 -1.75
CA GLY A 117 -18.28 2.44 -2.12
C GLY A 117 -18.51 1.85 -3.52
N ASP A 118 -17.48 1.41 -4.21
CA ASP A 118 -17.62 0.81 -5.54
C ASP A 118 -18.15 -0.63 -5.44
N GLY A 119 -19.49 -0.76 -5.49
CA GLY A 119 -20.18 -2.06 -5.41
C GLY A 119 -19.90 -2.95 -6.62
N LYS A 120 -19.80 -2.37 -7.83
CA LYS A 120 -19.54 -3.13 -9.06
C LYS A 120 -18.13 -3.76 -9.03
N LEU A 121 -17.14 -2.99 -8.60
CA LEU A 121 -15.80 -3.53 -8.41
C LEU A 121 -15.77 -4.59 -7.30
N ALA A 122 -16.50 -4.36 -6.20
CA ALA A 122 -16.55 -5.28 -5.07
C ALA A 122 -17.16 -6.65 -5.42
N GLU A 123 -18.12 -6.71 -6.36
CA GLU A 123 -18.73 -7.96 -6.84
C GLU A 123 -17.71 -8.96 -7.39
N HIS A 124 -16.62 -8.48 -8.01
CA HIS A 124 -15.54 -9.35 -8.50
C HIS A 124 -14.83 -10.14 -7.38
N PHE A 125 -14.95 -9.67 -6.15
CA PHE A 125 -14.25 -10.25 -4.99
C PHE A 125 -15.19 -10.96 -4.01
N ALA A 126 -16.47 -11.12 -4.33
CA ALA A 126 -17.49 -11.65 -3.39
C ALA A 126 -17.11 -13.01 -2.79
N ASP A 127 -16.53 -13.90 -3.61
CA ASP A 127 -16.06 -15.24 -3.23
C ASP A 127 -14.55 -15.41 -3.49
N GLY A 128 -13.84 -14.31 -3.46
CA GLY A 128 -12.40 -14.25 -3.73
C GLY A 128 -11.53 -14.52 -2.49
N GLN A 129 -10.31 -14.03 -2.55
CA GLN A 129 -9.33 -14.17 -1.48
C GLN A 129 -8.77 -12.80 -1.08
N PHE A 130 -8.33 -12.68 0.16
CA PHE A 130 -7.67 -11.48 0.63
C PHE A 130 -6.43 -11.80 1.47
N ALA A 131 -5.51 -10.84 1.53
CA ALA A 131 -4.43 -10.82 2.51
C ALA A 131 -4.27 -9.42 3.08
N THR A 132 -4.09 -9.35 4.40
CA THR A 132 -3.75 -8.12 5.13
C THR A 132 -2.36 -8.29 5.73
N ILE A 133 -1.43 -7.43 5.35
CA ILE A 133 -0.03 -7.49 5.79
C ILE A 133 0.32 -6.19 6.49
N TYR A 134 0.74 -6.30 7.74
CA TYR A 134 1.16 -5.18 8.59
C TYR A 134 2.67 -4.97 8.47
N LEU A 135 3.07 -3.75 8.15
CA LEU A 135 4.46 -3.32 8.14
C LEU A 135 4.78 -2.62 9.47
N SER A 136 5.68 -3.21 10.25
CA SER A 136 6.16 -2.58 11.48
C SER A 136 7.21 -1.50 11.16
N PRO A 137 7.51 -0.58 12.09
CA PRO A 137 8.46 0.50 11.82
C PRO A 137 9.85 0.07 11.33
N ARG A 138 10.30 -1.13 11.71
CA ARG A 138 11.62 -1.65 11.30
C ARG A 138 11.67 -2.17 9.86
N ASP A 139 10.50 -2.55 9.31
CA ASP A 139 10.40 -3.24 8.05
C ASP A 139 10.77 -2.32 6.87
N TYR A 140 10.95 -2.89 5.71
CA TYR A 140 11.12 -2.19 4.46
C TYR A 140 9.79 -1.63 3.98
N HIS A 141 9.72 -0.35 3.61
CA HIS A 141 8.46 0.35 3.36
C HIS A 141 8.20 0.71 1.89
N ARG A 142 8.90 0.07 0.96
CA ARG A 142 8.49 0.07 -0.45
C ARG A 142 7.61 -1.14 -0.72
N ILE A 143 6.71 -0.97 -1.67
CA ILE A 143 5.70 -1.95 -2.03
C ILE A 143 6.01 -2.42 -3.44
N HIS A 144 5.95 -3.73 -3.63
CA HIS A 144 6.23 -4.36 -4.91
C HIS A 144 4.99 -5.06 -5.45
N MET A 145 4.95 -5.29 -6.75
CA MET A 145 3.86 -5.98 -7.40
C MET A 145 3.87 -7.46 -7.02
N PRO A 146 2.76 -8.01 -6.49
CA PRO A 146 2.66 -9.45 -6.19
C PRO A 146 2.63 -10.31 -7.46
N CYS A 147 2.10 -9.78 -8.56
CA CYS A 147 2.09 -10.35 -9.91
C CYS A 147 2.18 -9.23 -10.92
N ALA A 148 2.44 -9.57 -12.18
CA ALA A 148 2.35 -8.59 -13.26
C ALA A 148 0.92 -8.07 -13.40
N GLY A 149 0.77 -6.79 -13.71
CA GLY A 149 -0.54 -6.20 -13.87
C GLY A 149 -0.53 -4.84 -14.54
N ARG A 150 -1.62 -4.54 -15.20
CA ARG A 150 -1.89 -3.24 -15.81
C ARG A 150 -2.76 -2.43 -14.86
N LEU A 151 -2.31 -1.24 -14.51
CA LEU A 151 -3.10 -0.32 -13.69
C LEU A 151 -4.34 0.14 -14.47
N ARG A 152 -5.53 -0.10 -13.90
CA ARG A 152 -6.81 0.36 -14.41
C ARG A 152 -7.22 1.68 -13.78
N GLN A 153 -7.10 1.76 -12.46
CA GLN A 153 -7.57 2.90 -11.69
C GLN A 153 -6.79 3.04 -10.39
N MET A 154 -6.58 4.27 -9.97
CA MET A 154 -6.12 4.62 -8.63
C MET A 154 -7.15 5.51 -7.96
N VAL A 155 -7.49 5.23 -6.69
CA VAL A 155 -8.46 6.01 -5.91
C VAL A 155 -7.86 6.41 -4.58
N TYR A 156 -7.76 7.71 -4.32
CA TYR A 156 -7.51 8.23 -2.98
C TYR A 156 -8.81 8.34 -2.21
N VAL A 157 -8.84 7.79 -1.02
CA VAL A 157 -9.99 7.81 -0.11
C VAL A 157 -9.60 8.50 1.18
N PRO A 158 -10.16 9.68 1.49
CA PRO A 158 -9.93 10.34 2.77
C PRO A 158 -10.52 9.50 3.90
N GLY A 159 -9.93 9.62 5.09
CA GLY A 159 -10.40 8.85 6.23
C GLY A 159 -9.70 9.21 7.53
N ASP A 160 -9.92 8.35 8.51
CA ASP A 160 -9.23 8.39 9.79
C ASP A 160 -7.74 8.02 9.64
N LEU A 161 -6.99 8.25 10.70
CA LEU A 161 -5.58 7.85 10.82
C LEU A 161 -5.40 7.09 12.14
N PHE A 162 -6.14 5.98 12.31
CA PHE A 162 -5.91 5.08 13.44
C PHE A 162 -4.58 4.34 13.26
N SER A 163 -3.92 4.00 14.35
CA SER A 163 -2.81 3.04 14.28
C SER A 163 -3.30 1.73 13.67
N VAL A 164 -2.50 1.13 12.79
CA VAL A 164 -2.82 -0.16 12.13
C VAL A 164 -2.14 -1.35 12.81
N SER A 165 -1.61 -1.15 14.02
CA SER A 165 -1.02 -2.23 14.81
C SER A 165 -2.04 -3.35 15.08
N PRO A 166 -1.61 -4.60 15.28
CA PRO A 166 -2.50 -5.72 15.57
C PRO A 166 -3.44 -5.47 16.74
N ALA A 167 -2.96 -4.78 17.79
CA ALA A 167 -3.77 -4.42 18.95
C ALA A 167 -4.91 -3.46 18.59
N THR A 168 -4.64 -2.47 17.74
CA THR A 168 -5.66 -1.50 17.28
C THR A 168 -6.62 -2.15 16.30
N ALA A 169 -6.13 -2.97 15.38
CA ALA A 169 -6.97 -3.73 14.45
C ALA A 169 -7.95 -4.68 15.19
N ALA A 170 -7.52 -5.23 16.33
CA ALA A 170 -8.38 -6.05 17.17
C ALA A 170 -9.42 -5.27 17.99
N ALA A 171 -9.29 -3.94 18.08
CA ALA A 171 -10.11 -3.09 18.97
C ALA A 171 -11.06 -2.14 18.21
N ILE A 172 -10.75 -1.78 16.96
CA ILE A 172 -11.53 -0.81 16.15
C ILE A 172 -12.20 -1.52 14.99
N PRO A 173 -13.53 -1.66 14.99
CA PRO A 173 -14.26 -2.28 13.88
C PRO A 173 -14.09 -1.51 12.56
N GLY A 174 -13.86 -2.23 11.46
CA GLY A 174 -13.77 -1.67 10.12
C GLY A 174 -12.54 -0.76 9.90
N LEU A 175 -11.49 -0.91 10.71
CA LEU A 175 -10.35 -0.01 10.75
C LEU A 175 -9.77 0.27 9.38
N PHE A 176 -9.52 -0.76 8.57
CA PHE A 176 -8.87 -0.61 7.26
C PHE A 176 -9.75 0.10 6.23
N ALA A 177 -11.08 -0.05 6.33
CA ALA A 177 -12.05 0.67 5.50
C ALA A 177 -12.33 2.10 5.99
N ARG A 178 -11.95 2.43 7.22
CA ARG A 178 -12.13 3.77 7.83
C ARG A 178 -10.90 4.65 7.65
N ASN A 179 -9.71 4.07 7.63
CA ASN A 179 -8.48 4.83 7.48
C ASN A 179 -8.34 5.43 6.07
N GLU A 180 -7.64 6.57 6.02
CA GLU A 180 -7.15 7.14 4.77
C GLU A 180 -6.39 6.08 3.98
N ARG A 181 -6.66 5.95 2.67
CA ARG A 181 -6.07 4.90 1.85
C ARG A 181 -5.98 5.23 0.38
N VAL A 182 -5.14 4.53 -0.32
CA VAL A 182 -5.04 4.55 -1.79
C VAL A 182 -5.38 3.16 -2.30
N VAL A 183 -6.41 3.08 -3.13
CA VAL A 183 -6.87 1.84 -3.77
C VAL A 183 -6.28 1.80 -5.18
N CYS A 184 -5.46 0.81 -5.49
CA CYS A 184 -4.89 0.58 -6.81
C CYS A 184 -5.53 -0.67 -7.42
N VAL A 185 -6.25 -0.49 -8.51
CA VAL A 185 -6.95 -1.56 -9.25
C VAL A 185 -6.12 -1.93 -10.47
N PHE A 186 -5.76 -3.19 -10.56
CA PHE A 186 -5.00 -3.75 -11.67
C PHE A 186 -5.80 -4.82 -12.40
N ASP A 187 -5.48 -4.99 -13.68
CA ASP A 187 -5.95 -6.11 -14.49
C ASP A 187 -4.86 -7.15 -14.64
N ALA A 188 -5.24 -8.42 -14.52
CA ALA A 188 -4.44 -9.60 -14.82
C ALA A 188 -5.26 -10.56 -15.71
N PRO A 189 -4.65 -11.62 -16.29
CA PRO A 189 -5.36 -12.56 -17.16
C PRO A 189 -6.60 -13.24 -16.52
N TRP A 190 -6.60 -13.36 -15.19
CA TRP A 190 -7.68 -13.95 -14.40
C TRP A 190 -8.68 -12.92 -13.85
N GLY A 191 -8.59 -11.67 -14.27
CA GLY A 191 -9.51 -10.61 -13.90
C GLY A 191 -8.88 -9.48 -13.06
N PRO A 192 -9.71 -8.55 -12.55
CA PRO A 192 -9.23 -7.44 -11.75
C PRO A 192 -8.76 -7.92 -10.38
N TRP A 193 -7.71 -7.27 -9.86
CA TRP A 193 -7.25 -7.42 -8.49
C TRP A 193 -6.89 -6.07 -7.89
N VAL A 194 -6.82 -5.99 -6.59
CA VAL A 194 -6.65 -4.72 -5.89
C VAL A 194 -5.54 -4.82 -4.87
N LEU A 195 -4.71 -3.78 -4.80
CA LEU A 195 -3.81 -3.53 -3.70
C LEU A 195 -4.16 -2.19 -3.07
N VAL A 196 -4.51 -2.22 -1.77
CA VAL A 196 -4.89 -1.05 -0.99
C VAL A 196 -3.75 -0.68 -0.05
N LEU A 197 -3.24 0.53 -0.20
CA LEU A 197 -2.29 1.14 0.72
C LEU A 197 -3.09 1.83 1.82
N VAL A 198 -3.01 1.34 3.05
CA VAL A 198 -3.75 1.91 4.19
C VAL A 198 -2.82 2.76 5.04
N GLY A 199 -3.12 4.05 5.15
CA GLY A 199 -2.42 4.99 6.00
C GLY A 199 -2.72 4.79 7.49
N ALA A 200 -1.90 5.35 8.36
CA ALA A 200 -2.03 5.25 9.81
C ALA A 200 -1.61 6.54 10.53
N ALA A 201 -1.78 6.60 11.84
CA ALA A 201 -1.32 7.72 12.67
C ALA A 201 0.20 7.93 12.50
N ILE A 202 0.60 9.19 12.38
CA ILE A 202 1.99 9.63 12.14
C ILE A 202 2.47 9.28 10.71
N VAL A 203 1.74 8.41 10.03
CA VAL A 203 2.02 7.94 8.68
C VAL A 203 1.09 8.64 7.72
N GLY A 204 1.52 9.63 7.13
CA GLY A 204 0.58 10.41 6.42
C GLY A 204 0.93 10.68 4.97
N SER A 205 1.72 9.81 4.35
CA SER A 205 2.09 10.02 2.97
C SER A 205 2.27 8.68 2.26
N MET A 206 1.57 8.54 1.15
CA MET A 206 1.67 7.41 0.25
C MET A 206 2.08 7.91 -1.12
N ALA A 207 2.99 7.20 -1.77
CA ALA A 207 3.44 7.54 -3.10
C ALA A 207 3.42 6.29 -4.00
N THR A 208 3.11 6.48 -5.28
CA THR A 208 3.20 5.46 -6.31
C THR A 208 4.23 5.85 -7.36
N VAL A 209 4.82 4.87 -8.06
CA VAL A 209 5.86 5.14 -9.05
C VAL A 209 5.33 5.90 -10.27
N TRP A 210 4.03 5.82 -10.55
CA TRP A 210 3.39 6.46 -11.71
C TRP A 210 2.79 7.84 -11.41
N HIS A 211 2.51 8.14 -10.13
CA HIS A 211 1.86 9.42 -9.74
C HIS A 211 2.77 10.28 -8.85
N GLY A 212 3.77 9.66 -8.20
CA GLY A 212 4.50 10.31 -7.13
C GLY A 212 3.68 10.34 -5.83
N THR A 213 3.78 11.40 -5.05
CA THR A 213 3.07 11.54 -3.78
C THR A 213 1.57 11.74 -4.02
N VAL A 214 0.75 10.79 -3.54
CA VAL A 214 -0.71 10.85 -3.66
C VAL A 214 -1.31 11.72 -2.55
N ASN A 215 -0.78 11.64 -1.35
CA ASN A 215 -1.18 12.46 -0.20
C ASN A 215 0.06 12.83 0.66
N PRO A 216 0.22 14.05 1.18
CA PRO A 216 -0.61 15.23 0.93
C PRO A 216 -0.52 15.74 -0.52
N PRO A 217 -1.49 16.58 -0.99
CA PRO A 217 -2.55 17.19 -0.20
C PRO A 217 -3.65 16.21 0.22
N ARG A 218 -4.44 16.59 1.25
CA ARG A 218 -5.61 15.84 1.73
C ARG A 218 -6.87 16.64 1.45
N PRO A 219 -7.48 16.46 0.27
CA PRO A 219 -8.57 17.31 -0.18
C PRO A 219 -9.89 17.09 0.58
N GLY A 220 -9.98 16.08 1.45
CA GLY A 220 -11.19 15.77 2.19
C GLY A 220 -12.30 15.10 1.37
N HIS A 221 -12.06 14.82 0.11
CA HIS A 221 -12.96 14.10 -0.80
C HIS A 221 -12.21 13.02 -1.58
N ILE A 222 -12.96 12.06 -2.11
CA ILE A 222 -12.41 10.98 -2.94
C ILE A 222 -11.89 11.57 -4.25
N GLN A 223 -10.68 11.19 -4.64
CA GLN A 223 -10.11 11.48 -5.94
C GLN A 223 -9.88 10.17 -6.71
N ARG A 224 -10.17 10.19 -8.01
CA ARG A 224 -10.04 9.03 -8.91
C ARG A 224 -9.20 9.41 -10.11
N TRP A 225 -8.34 8.48 -10.51
CA TRP A 225 -7.52 8.56 -11.72
C TRP A 225 -7.71 7.25 -12.48
N ASP A 226 -8.23 7.35 -13.71
CA ASP A 226 -8.40 6.22 -14.62
C ASP A 226 -7.23 6.18 -15.58
N TYR A 227 -6.73 4.98 -15.83
CA TYR A 227 -5.59 4.72 -16.70
C TYR A 227 -6.08 3.93 -17.92
N PRO A 228 -5.72 4.36 -19.15
CA PRO A 228 -6.23 3.75 -20.36
C PRO A 228 -5.80 2.29 -20.52
N ALA A 229 -6.66 1.49 -21.14
CA ALA A 229 -6.29 0.21 -21.69
C ALA A 229 -5.30 0.43 -22.83
N HIS A 230 -4.21 -0.34 -22.88
CA HIS A 230 -3.37 -0.39 -24.05
C HIS A 230 -4.16 -1.13 -25.14
N GLU A 231 -4.63 -0.46 -26.17
CA GLU A 231 -5.18 -1.13 -27.36
C GLU A 231 -4.00 -1.80 -28.09
N GLY A 232 -3.75 -3.08 -27.79
CA GLY A 232 -2.66 -3.82 -28.41
C GLY A 232 -2.24 -5.13 -27.78
N ALA A 233 -2.89 -5.58 -26.70
CA ALA A 233 -2.51 -6.82 -25.99
C ALA A 233 -3.33 -8.07 -26.39
N ASP A 234 -4.35 -7.94 -27.24
CA ASP A 234 -5.05 -9.09 -27.80
C ASP A 234 -4.64 -9.29 -29.25
N GLY A 235 -3.79 -10.28 -29.47
CA GLY A 235 -3.49 -11.03 -30.70
C GLY A 235 -3.51 -10.30 -32.04
N ALA A 236 -2.33 -10.07 -32.59
CA ALA A 236 -2.04 -10.01 -34.00
C ALA A 236 -3.03 -9.25 -34.91
N GLN A 237 -2.79 -7.94 -35.08
CA GLN A 237 -2.90 -7.31 -36.39
C GLN A 237 -2.01 -6.07 -36.44
N ALA A 238 -0.96 -6.18 -37.23
CA ALA A 238 -0.12 -5.04 -37.61
C ALA A 238 -0.89 -4.15 -38.59
N ALA A 239 -0.63 -2.84 -38.48
CA ALA A 239 -0.83 -1.83 -39.49
C ALA A 239 -1.95 -0.81 -39.29
N ALA A 240 -1.66 0.21 -38.51
CA ALA A 240 -1.97 1.60 -38.85
C ALA A 240 -1.07 2.51 -38.03
N ALA A 241 -0.47 3.53 -38.63
CA ALA A 241 0.37 4.50 -37.92
C ALA A 241 -0.44 5.19 -36.81
N PRO A 242 0.12 5.33 -35.60
CA PRO A 242 -0.63 5.87 -34.44
C PRO A 242 -1.00 7.34 -34.72
N THR A 243 -2.29 7.66 -34.58
CA THR A 243 -2.77 9.04 -34.56
C THR A 243 -2.33 9.71 -33.25
N ASP A 244 -2.24 11.05 -33.21
CA ASP A 244 -1.80 11.79 -32.01
C ASP A 244 -2.67 11.53 -30.76
N ALA A 245 -3.95 11.20 -30.94
CA ALA A 245 -4.85 10.77 -29.85
C ALA A 245 -4.44 9.40 -29.28
N ASN A 246 -4.04 8.46 -30.13
CA ASN A 246 -3.57 7.12 -29.73
C ASN A 246 -2.19 7.19 -29.04
N ARG A 247 -1.33 8.13 -29.45
CA ARG A 247 -0.02 8.35 -28.82
C ARG A 247 -0.16 8.86 -27.38
N LYS A 248 -1.07 9.82 -27.09
CA LYS A 248 -1.37 10.30 -25.74
C LYS A 248 -2.02 9.23 -24.84
N ALA A 249 -2.88 8.38 -25.39
CA ALA A 249 -3.47 7.25 -24.64
C ALA A 249 -2.42 6.19 -24.29
N THR A 250 -1.43 5.97 -25.15
CA THR A 250 -0.32 5.03 -24.94
C THR A 250 0.69 5.56 -23.91
N GLU A 251 0.91 6.88 -23.86
CA GLU A 251 1.86 7.51 -22.94
C GLU A 251 1.43 7.42 -21.46
N ASN A 252 0.15 7.17 -21.16
CA ASN A 252 -0.37 7.09 -19.79
C ASN A 252 -0.71 5.65 -19.32
N ALA A 253 -0.49 4.63 -20.15
CA ALA A 253 -0.70 3.24 -19.75
C ALA A 253 0.41 2.81 -18.78
N VAL A 254 0.03 2.29 -17.63
CA VAL A 254 0.96 1.81 -16.61
C VAL A 254 0.87 0.29 -16.51
N PHE A 255 1.95 -0.38 -16.88
CA PHE A 255 2.12 -1.83 -16.67
C PHE A 255 3.33 -2.07 -15.78
N LEU A 256 3.20 -2.95 -14.81
CA LEU A 256 4.26 -3.31 -13.89
C LEU A 256 4.44 -4.83 -13.84
N ASP A 257 5.68 -5.26 -13.92
CA ASP A 257 6.05 -6.67 -13.80
C ASP A 257 5.98 -7.15 -12.33
N ARG A 258 5.85 -8.45 -12.14
CA ARG A 258 5.96 -9.10 -10.82
C ARG A 258 7.28 -8.70 -10.15
N GLY A 259 7.20 -8.26 -8.89
CA GLY A 259 8.35 -7.80 -8.10
C GLY A 259 8.78 -6.36 -8.39
N ALA A 260 8.25 -5.68 -9.42
CA ALA A 260 8.55 -4.27 -9.66
C ALA A 260 8.05 -3.40 -8.50
N GLU A 261 8.78 -2.33 -8.14
CA GLU A 261 8.31 -1.36 -7.16
C GLU A 261 7.07 -0.65 -7.71
N MET A 262 5.97 -0.65 -6.94
CA MET A 262 4.76 0.07 -7.29
C MET A 262 4.57 1.35 -6.48
N GLY A 263 5.17 1.44 -5.30
CA GLY A 263 5.00 2.60 -4.44
C GLY A 263 5.71 2.46 -3.11
N ARG A 264 5.42 3.40 -2.22
CA ARG A 264 6.04 3.42 -0.88
C ARG A 264 5.22 4.19 0.13
N PHE A 265 5.39 3.82 1.38
CA PHE A 265 4.90 4.57 2.54
C PHE A 265 6.01 5.43 3.10
N MET A 266 5.70 6.68 3.42
CA MET A 266 6.69 7.60 4.00
C MET A 266 6.88 7.42 5.52
N LEU A 267 6.03 6.65 6.19
CA LEU A 267 6.09 6.17 7.59
C LEU A 267 5.02 5.07 7.76
N GLY A 268 5.30 3.95 8.44
CA GLY A 268 4.55 2.72 8.73
C GLY A 268 3.08 2.52 8.29
N SER A 269 2.64 1.28 8.02
CA SER A 269 1.36 1.07 7.34
C SER A 269 0.92 -0.38 7.22
N THR A 270 -0.15 -0.59 6.48
CA THR A 270 -0.71 -1.91 6.15
C THR A 270 -1.09 -1.94 4.67
N VAL A 271 -0.87 -3.06 4.03
CA VAL A 271 -1.46 -3.33 2.72
C VAL A 271 -2.58 -4.35 2.84
N VAL A 272 -3.63 -4.17 2.04
CA VAL A 272 -4.69 -5.15 1.87
C VAL A 272 -4.78 -5.51 0.40
N MET A 273 -4.71 -6.79 0.09
CA MET A 273 -4.89 -7.30 -1.27
C MET A 273 -6.22 -8.01 -1.40
N LEU A 274 -6.89 -7.82 -2.53
CA LEU A 274 -8.09 -8.56 -2.92
C LEU A 274 -7.86 -9.22 -4.28
N PHE A 275 -8.18 -10.50 -4.35
CA PHE A 275 -8.09 -11.30 -5.56
C PHE A 275 -9.44 -11.97 -5.84
N PRO A 276 -9.91 -12.08 -7.11
CA PRO A 276 -11.12 -12.80 -7.45
C PRO A 276 -10.93 -14.32 -7.29
N ALA A 277 -12.03 -15.06 -7.30
CA ALA A 277 -12.02 -16.53 -7.14
C ALA A 277 -11.15 -17.27 -8.17
N GLY A 278 -11.01 -16.72 -9.39
CA GLY A 278 -10.18 -17.29 -10.46
C GLY A 278 -8.69 -17.02 -10.35
N ALA A 279 -8.25 -16.22 -9.39
CA ALA A 279 -6.83 -15.92 -9.19
C ALA A 279 -6.07 -17.11 -8.59
N PRO A 280 -4.73 -17.15 -8.75
CA PRO A 280 -3.89 -18.10 -8.04
C PRO A 280 -4.12 -18.05 -6.53
N ARG A 281 -4.10 -19.21 -5.87
CA ARG A 281 -4.41 -19.28 -4.44
C ARG A 281 -3.29 -18.70 -3.58
N LEU A 282 -3.69 -17.87 -2.62
CA LEU A 282 -2.83 -17.47 -1.53
C LEU A 282 -2.63 -18.68 -0.59
N THR A 283 -1.38 -18.97 -0.23
CA THR A 283 -1.05 -20.07 0.67
C THR A 283 -0.55 -19.54 2.01
N THR A 284 -0.70 -20.31 3.07
CA THR A 284 -0.14 -20.01 4.40
C THR A 284 1.29 -20.50 4.56
N ALA A 285 1.85 -21.19 3.56
CA ALA A 285 3.23 -21.65 3.53
C ALA A 285 4.14 -20.50 3.06
N TRP A 286 4.61 -19.71 4.02
CA TRP A 286 5.55 -18.59 3.85
C TRP A 286 6.85 -18.91 4.54
#